data_a97883acecf3c0553b890b8364469658
#
_entry.id   a97883acecf3c0553b890b8364469658
#
_cell.length_a   1.000
_cell.length_b   1.000
_cell.length_c   1.000
_cell.angle_alpha   90.00
_cell.angle_beta   90.00
_cell.angle_gamma   90.00
#
_symmetry.space_group_name_H-M   'P 1'
#
loop_
_entity.id
_entity.type
_entity.pdbx_description
1 polymer ?
#
loop_
_entity_poly.entity_id
_entity_poly.type
_entity_poly.pdbx_seq_one_letter_code
_entity_poly.pdbx_strand_id
1 'polypeptide(L)'
;DDFDIETHENNISIFLRVAMAENASKIKEMRNRWLLDAIVIDAGHGGKDAGAIGIGGLQEKSVTLDIARKLGKLIQNNLGIKVIYTRDEDAFIPLWKRTKIANDSGGKLFISIHANSAHKNHNVRGFETYLLRPGKTDDAIEVAQRENEVIGMEEQYHEYAELSNDKLILYTMAQSSFMKE
;
A
#
# COMPACT_ATOMS: atom_id res chain seq x y z
N ASP A 1 -36.28 -13.48 2.64
CA ASP A 1 -35.79 -13.65 4.01
C ASP A 1 -36.96 -14.12 4.83
N ASP A 2 -36.82 -15.31 5.43
CA ASP A 2 -37.87 -15.94 6.21
C ASP A 2 -37.66 -15.57 7.68
N PHE A 3 -38.65 -14.96 8.29
CA PHE A 3 -38.61 -14.60 9.71
C PHE A 3 -39.94 -14.92 10.37
N ASP A 4 -39.90 -15.37 11.62
CA ASP A 4 -41.07 -15.55 12.47
C ASP A 4 -41.10 -14.43 13.52
N ILE A 5 -42.27 -13.92 13.84
CA ILE A 5 -42.46 -12.94 14.90
C ILE A 5 -43.40 -13.55 15.93
N GLU A 6 -42.95 -13.66 17.17
CA GLU A 6 -43.78 -14.05 18.32
C GLU A 6 -43.95 -12.87 19.26
N THR A 7 -45.21 -12.60 19.63
CA THR A 7 -45.57 -11.55 20.57
C THR A 7 -46.08 -12.15 21.88
N HIS A 8 -45.43 -11.80 22.98
CA HIS A 8 -45.84 -12.16 24.33
C HIS A 8 -46.02 -10.89 25.18
N GLU A 9 -47.22 -10.59 25.58
CA GLU A 9 -47.60 -9.45 26.44
C GLU A 9 -46.81 -8.15 26.26
N ASN A 10 -45.53 -8.11 26.69
CA ASN A 10 -44.67 -6.94 26.61
C ASN A 10 -43.36 -7.19 25.80
N ASN A 11 -43.21 -8.34 25.17
CA ASN A 11 -42.04 -8.71 24.41
C ASN A 11 -42.37 -9.12 22.98
N ILE A 12 -41.55 -8.69 22.04
CA ILE A 12 -41.60 -9.13 20.65
C ILE A 12 -40.30 -9.90 20.40
N SER A 13 -40.41 -11.16 20.02
CA SER A 13 -39.31 -12.00 19.62
C SER A 13 -39.30 -12.13 18.10
N ILE A 14 -38.21 -11.80 17.47
CA ILE A 14 -38.02 -11.94 16.02
C ILE A 14 -36.99 -13.06 15.79
N PHE A 15 -37.46 -14.13 15.15
CA PHE A 15 -36.61 -15.27 14.79
C PHE A 15 -36.26 -15.16 13.30
N LEU A 16 -34.96 -14.95 13.01
CA LEU A 16 -34.49 -14.93 11.64
C LEU A 16 -34.06 -16.34 11.24
N ARG A 17 -34.71 -16.91 10.25
CA ARG A 17 -34.28 -18.16 9.62
C ARG A 17 -33.22 -17.82 8.58
N VAL A 18 -31.97 -18.03 8.98
CA VAL A 18 -30.85 -17.86 8.09
C VAL A 18 -30.45 -19.24 7.57
N ALA A 19 -30.45 -19.43 6.26
CA ALA A 19 -29.97 -20.67 5.65
C ALA A 19 -28.47 -20.83 5.99
N MET A 20 -28.19 -21.61 7.05
CA MET A 20 -26.84 -21.72 7.67
C MET A 20 -25.77 -22.14 6.65
N ALA A 21 -26.11 -22.98 5.67
CA ALA A 21 -25.14 -23.47 4.68
C ALA A 21 -24.74 -22.38 3.65
N GLU A 22 -25.69 -21.59 3.16
CA GLU A 22 -25.41 -20.48 2.22
C GLU A 22 -24.68 -19.34 2.90
N ASN A 23 -25.00 -19.07 4.16
CA ASN A 23 -24.32 -18.01 4.89
C ASN A 23 -22.93 -18.41 5.39
N ALA A 24 -22.70 -19.69 5.70
CA ALA A 24 -21.38 -20.17 6.05
C ALA A 24 -20.38 -20.00 4.89
N SER A 25 -20.81 -20.24 3.64
CA SER A 25 -19.95 -20.01 2.47
C SER A 25 -19.69 -18.51 2.25
N LYS A 26 -20.72 -17.66 2.35
CA LYS A 26 -20.58 -16.20 2.23
C LYS A 26 -19.71 -15.62 3.35
N ILE A 27 -19.91 -16.05 4.59
CA ILE A 27 -19.07 -15.63 5.72
C ILE A 27 -17.63 -16.07 5.53
N LYS A 28 -17.38 -17.29 5.04
CA LYS A 28 -16.04 -17.79 4.73
C LYS A 28 -15.39 -16.98 3.60
N GLU A 29 -16.14 -16.66 2.56
CA GLU A 29 -15.68 -15.83 1.45
C GLU A 29 -15.36 -14.40 1.92
N MET A 30 -16.26 -13.76 2.66
CA MET A 30 -16.00 -12.45 3.28
C MET A 30 -14.79 -12.49 4.19
N ARG A 31 -14.67 -13.49 5.07
CA ARG A 31 -13.51 -13.65 5.94
C ARG A 31 -12.21 -13.77 5.14
N ASN A 32 -12.19 -14.59 4.08
CA ASN A 32 -11.01 -14.76 3.24
C ASN A 32 -10.66 -13.47 2.49
N ARG A 33 -11.66 -12.67 2.12
CA ARG A 33 -11.46 -11.37 1.48
C ARG A 33 -10.75 -10.37 2.42
N TRP A 34 -11.13 -10.38 3.70
CA TRP A 34 -10.59 -9.47 4.71
C TRP A 34 -9.41 -10.03 5.50
N LEU A 35 -9.05 -11.29 5.26
CA LEU A 35 -7.89 -11.88 5.93
C LEU A 35 -6.61 -11.28 5.37
N LEU A 36 -5.82 -10.64 6.25
CA LEU A 36 -4.49 -10.15 5.92
C LEU A 36 -3.51 -11.32 5.92
N ASP A 37 -3.36 -11.99 4.79
CA ASP A 37 -2.53 -13.18 4.59
C ASP A 37 -1.24 -12.88 3.81
N ALA A 38 -1.19 -11.75 3.10
CA ALA A 38 -0.02 -11.30 2.37
C ALA A 38 0.14 -9.78 2.42
N ILE A 39 1.36 -9.32 2.70
CA ILE A 39 1.76 -7.92 2.72
C ILE A 39 2.85 -7.70 1.67
N VAL A 40 2.69 -6.65 0.87
CA VAL A 40 3.73 -6.19 -0.06
C VAL A 40 4.49 -5.06 0.60
N ILE A 41 5.81 -5.19 0.70
CA ILE A 41 6.70 -4.14 1.18
C ILE A 41 7.49 -3.59 0.00
N ASP A 42 7.33 -2.30 -0.23
CA ASP A 42 8.03 -1.56 -1.26
C ASP A 42 9.16 -0.75 -0.63
N ALA A 43 10.40 -1.11 -0.96
CA ALA A 43 11.55 -0.30 -0.60
C ALA A 43 11.74 0.77 -1.68
N GLY A 44 11.47 2.03 -1.36
CA GLY A 44 11.62 3.14 -2.31
C GLY A 44 13.00 3.21 -2.95
N HIS A 45 13.05 3.74 -4.18
CA HIS A 45 14.28 3.89 -4.96
C HIS A 45 14.98 2.56 -5.30
N GLY A 46 16.27 2.61 -5.66
CA GLY A 46 17.09 1.42 -5.93
C GLY A 46 17.88 1.49 -7.24
N GLY A 47 18.98 0.77 -7.32
CA GLY A 47 19.87 0.74 -8.49
C GLY A 47 20.39 2.13 -8.86
N LYS A 48 20.06 2.61 -10.06
CA LYS A 48 20.43 3.93 -10.58
C LYS A 48 19.76 5.11 -9.88
N ASP A 49 18.65 4.87 -9.19
CA ASP A 49 17.93 5.86 -8.41
C ASP A 49 18.38 5.80 -6.95
N ALA A 50 19.15 6.78 -6.52
CA ALA A 50 19.67 6.86 -5.17
C ALA A 50 18.63 7.35 -4.14
N GLY A 51 17.57 8.03 -4.59
CA GLY A 51 16.70 8.83 -3.73
C GLY A 51 17.43 10.01 -3.10
N ALA A 52 16.96 10.51 -1.98
CA ALA A 52 17.62 11.57 -1.25
C ALA A 52 19.01 11.13 -0.77
N ILE A 53 19.93 12.10 -0.71
CA ILE A 53 21.29 11.88 -0.21
C ILE A 53 21.45 12.61 1.12
N GLY A 54 21.63 11.84 2.17
CA GLY A 54 21.80 12.32 3.53
C GLY A 54 23.24 12.67 3.88
N ILE A 55 23.48 12.95 5.15
CA ILE A 55 24.79 13.30 5.70
C ILE A 55 25.76 12.15 5.44
N GLY A 56 26.99 12.49 5.02
CA GLY A 56 28.02 11.50 4.74
C GLY A 56 27.81 10.69 3.46
N GLY A 57 26.91 11.14 2.57
CA GLY A 57 26.63 10.46 1.30
C GLY A 57 25.71 9.24 1.46
N LEU A 58 25.03 9.09 2.58
CA LEU A 58 24.07 8.00 2.81
C LEU A 58 22.88 8.14 1.84
N GLN A 59 22.70 7.14 1.00
CA GLN A 59 21.62 7.12 0.00
C GLN A 59 20.33 6.56 0.59
N GLU A 60 19.21 7.17 0.29
CA GLU A 60 17.87 6.76 0.72
C GLU A 60 17.60 5.31 0.35
N LYS A 61 17.91 4.88 -0.87
CA LYS A 61 17.70 3.51 -1.35
C LYS A 61 18.29 2.43 -0.42
N SER A 62 19.40 2.73 0.24
CA SER A 62 20.07 1.80 1.17
C SER A 62 19.30 1.71 2.50
N VAL A 63 18.82 2.85 2.98
CA VAL A 63 18.06 2.96 4.22
C VAL A 63 16.70 2.26 4.06
N THR A 64 15.99 2.56 2.97
CA THR A 64 14.66 1.98 2.70
C THR A 64 14.74 0.47 2.55
N LEU A 65 15.78 -0.05 1.88
CA LEU A 65 16.00 -1.50 1.73
C LEU A 65 16.26 -2.19 3.08
N ASP A 66 17.09 -1.59 3.92
CA ASP A 66 17.42 -2.14 5.25
C ASP A 66 16.17 -2.17 6.14
N ILE A 67 15.38 -1.09 6.16
CA ILE A 67 14.13 -1.02 6.90
C ILE A 67 13.12 -2.04 6.37
N ALA A 68 12.94 -2.13 5.05
CA ALA A 68 12.02 -3.06 4.41
C ALA A 68 12.33 -4.52 4.80
N ARG A 69 13.59 -4.91 4.74
CA ARG A 69 14.04 -6.26 5.12
C ARG A 69 13.81 -6.54 6.61
N LYS A 70 14.10 -5.57 7.49
CA LYS A 70 13.86 -5.70 8.93
C LYS A 70 12.37 -5.81 9.24
N LEU A 71 11.56 -4.95 8.64
CA LEU A 71 10.11 -4.98 8.80
C LEU A 71 9.52 -6.32 8.34
N GLY A 72 9.92 -6.79 7.16
CA GLY A 72 9.42 -8.04 6.63
C GLY A 72 9.77 -9.25 7.51
N LYS A 73 11.00 -9.30 8.05
CA LYS A 73 11.38 -10.34 9.02
C LYS A 73 10.54 -10.28 10.30
N LEU A 74 10.24 -9.08 10.81
CA LEU A 74 9.38 -8.92 11.98
C LEU A 74 7.96 -9.39 11.71
N ILE A 75 7.39 -9.05 10.56
CA ILE A 75 6.05 -9.47 10.14
C ILE A 75 6.00 -11.01 10.04
N GLN A 76 6.94 -11.61 9.32
CA GLN A 76 6.98 -13.06 9.15
C GLN A 76 7.13 -13.80 10.47
N ASN A 77 8.06 -13.35 11.32
CA ASN A 77 8.37 -14.05 12.57
C ASN A 77 7.29 -13.88 13.64
N ASN A 78 6.65 -12.72 13.74
CA ASN A 78 5.70 -12.43 14.81
C ASN A 78 4.24 -12.68 14.42
N LEU A 79 3.91 -12.51 13.13
CA LEU A 79 2.53 -12.58 12.64
C LEU A 79 2.28 -13.79 11.73
N GLY A 80 3.33 -14.45 11.22
CA GLY A 80 3.19 -15.55 10.28
C GLY A 80 2.60 -15.15 8.93
N ILE A 81 2.58 -13.86 8.61
CA ILE A 81 2.01 -13.31 7.38
C ILE A 81 3.06 -13.39 6.27
N LYS A 82 2.64 -13.79 5.08
CA LYS A 82 3.50 -13.80 3.89
C LYS A 82 3.95 -12.38 3.55
N VAL A 83 5.25 -12.17 3.34
CA VAL A 83 5.82 -10.90 2.89
C VAL A 83 6.34 -11.04 1.47
N ILE A 84 6.00 -10.07 0.64
CA ILE A 84 6.45 -9.95 -0.74
C ILE A 84 7.17 -8.61 -0.84
N TYR A 85 8.35 -8.60 -1.44
CA TYR A 85 9.10 -7.36 -1.64
C TYR A 85 9.01 -6.93 -3.10
N THR A 86 8.91 -5.62 -3.36
CA THR A 86 9.05 -5.09 -4.72
C THR A 86 10.50 -5.20 -5.19
N ARG A 87 11.44 -5.07 -4.25
CA ARG A 87 12.86 -5.41 -4.38
C ARG A 87 13.43 -5.89 -3.06
N ASP A 88 14.32 -6.83 -3.11
CA ASP A 88 15.06 -7.35 -1.96
C ASP A 88 16.58 -7.14 -2.09
N GLU A 89 17.01 -6.48 -3.16
CA GLU A 89 18.39 -6.06 -3.44
C GLU A 89 18.46 -4.61 -3.95
N ASP A 90 19.66 -4.11 -4.20
CA ASP A 90 19.85 -2.77 -4.79
C ASP A 90 19.59 -2.80 -6.30
N ALA A 91 18.31 -2.90 -6.67
CA ALA A 91 17.84 -2.93 -8.05
C ALA A 91 16.88 -1.78 -8.31
N PHE A 92 16.94 -1.21 -9.52
CA PHE A 92 15.96 -0.23 -9.99
C PHE A 92 14.69 -0.91 -10.43
N ILE A 93 13.57 -0.60 -9.78
CA ILE A 93 12.24 -1.09 -10.14
C ILE A 93 11.37 0.10 -10.53
N PRO A 94 10.91 0.20 -11.79
CA PRO A 94 10.00 1.25 -12.25
C PRO A 94 8.72 1.31 -11.41
N LEU A 95 8.10 2.49 -11.29
CA LEU A 95 6.91 2.69 -10.45
C LEU A 95 5.75 1.77 -10.87
N TRP A 96 5.47 1.67 -12.18
CA TRP A 96 4.43 0.79 -12.70
C TRP A 96 4.67 -0.68 -12.33
N LYS A 97 5.93 -1.11 -12.29
CA LYS A 97 6.27 -2.50 -11.95
C LYS A 97 6.07 -2.80 -10.47
N ARG A 98 6.27 -1.81 -9.58
CA ARG A 98 6.01 -1.95 -8.13
C ARG A 98 4.53 -2.23 -7.88
N THR A 99 3.65 -1.43 -8.49
CA THR A 99 2.20 -1.65 -8.41
C THR A 99 1.77 -2.95 -9.07
N LYS A 100 2.39 -3.33 -10.19
CA LYS A 100 2.12 -4.62 -10.84
C LYS A 100 2.50 -5.79 -9.93
N ILE A 101 3.67 -5.76 -9.29
CA ILE A 101 4.08 -6.80 -8.31
C ILE A 101 3.04 -6.90 -7.19
N ALA A 102 2.59 -5.77 -6.65
CA ALA A 102 1.59 -5.74 -5.59
C ALA A 102 0.27 -6.41 -6.03
N ASN A 103 -0.23 -6.05 -7.20
CA ASN A 103 -1.50 -6.57 -7.72
C ASN A 103 -1.43 -8.05 -8.08
N ASP A 104 -0.36 -8.47 -8.76
CA ASP A 104 -0.21 -9.85 -9.24
C ASP A 104 0.10 -10.83 -8.10
N SER A 105 0.67 -10.36 -7.01
CA SER A 105 1.07 -11.19 -5.88
C SER A 105 -0.07 -11.58 -4.93
N GLY A 106 -1.25 -10.96 -5.09
CA GLY A 106 -2.38 -11.14 -4.20
C GLY A 106 -2.19 -10.49 -2.82
N GLY A 107 -1.28 -9.52 -2.72
CA GLY A 107 -1.07 -8.75 -1.50
C GLY A 107 -2.34 -8.03 -1.05
N LYS A 108 -2.62 -8.03 0.24
CA LYS A 108 -3.79 -7.37 0.84
C LYS A 108 -3.45 -6.00 1.42
N LEU A 109 -2.18 -5.74 1.66
CA LEU A 109 -1.67 -4.47 2.14
C LEU A 109 -0.38 -4.14 1.39
N PHE A 110 -0.27 -2.90 0.92
CA PHE A 110 0.94 -2.36 0.31
C PHE A 110 1.54 -1.31 1.24
N ILE A 111 2.81 -1.47 1.59
CA ILE A 111 3.56 -0.55 2.45
C ILE A 111 4.78 -0.08 1.68
N SER A 112 4.79 1.19 1.26
CA SER A 112 5.97 1.83 0.66
C SER A 112 6.76 2.58 1.73
N ILE A 113 8.08 2.44 1.68
CA ILE A 113 9.01 2.99 2.66
C ILE A 113 9.95 3.95 1.96
N HIS A 114 9.94 5.20 2.41
CA HIS A 114 10.80 6.28 1.95
C HIS A 114 11.50 6.96 3.12
N ALA A 115 12.57 7.68 2.86
CA ALA A 115 13.31 8.47 3.84
C ALA A 115 13.49 9.90 3.32
N ASN A 116 12.38 10.65 3.32
CA ASN A 116 12.28 11.98 2.76
C ASN A 116 13.31 12.96 3.30
N SER A 117 13.79 13.84 2.43
CA SER A 117 14.67 14.94 2.81
C SER A 117 13.87 16.19 3.18
N ALA A 118 14.15 16.76 4.34
CA ALA A 118 13.59 18.05 4.77
C ALA A 118 14.50 19.19 4.33
N HIS A 119 14.32 19.66 3.09
CA HIS A 119 15.18 20.70 2.50
C HIS A 119 15.17 22.05 3.24
N LYS A 120 14.07 22.41 3.91
CA LYS A 120 13.88 23.72 4.55
C LYS A 120 14.23 23.72 6.05
N ASN A 121 14.26 22.57 6.70
CA ASN A 121 14.47 22.50 8.15
C ASN A 121 15.21 21.20 8.52
N HIS A 122 16.51 21.29 8.72
CA HIS A 122 17.36 20.14 9.08
C HIS A 122 17.10 19.59 10.51
N ASN A 123 16.25 20.22 11.30
CA ASN A 123 15.90 19.76 12.63
C ASN A 123 14.62 18.89 12.66
N VAL A 124 13.94 18.72 11.52
CA VAL A 124 12.76 17.85 11.43
C VAL A 124 13.16 16.43 11.76
N ARG A 125 12.40 15.78 12.63
CA ARG A 125 12.60 14.40 13.06
C ARG A 125 11.24 13.73 13.22
N GLY A 126 11.19 12.42 13.11
CA GLY A 126 9.99 11.63 13.25
C GLY A 126 9.65 10.86 11.98
N PHE A 127 8.41 10.41 11.89
CA PHE A 127 7.87 9.72 10.72
C PHE A 127 6.50 10.28 10.38
N GLU A 128 6.12 10.16 9.12
CA GLU A 128 4.81 10.52 8.60
C GLU A 128 4.22 9.30 7.90
N THR A 129 2.92 9.13 7.97
CA THR A 129 2.20 8.06 7.29
C THR A 129 1.16 8.65 6.37
N TYR A 130 1.28 8.34 5.09
CA TYR A 130 0.33 8.74 4.06
C TYR A 130 -0.55 7.56 3.69
N LEU A 131 -1.85 7.74 3.75
CA LEU A 131 -2.83 6.73 3.35
C LEU A 131 -3.41 7.10 2.00
N LEU A 132 -3.47 6.13 1.11
CA LEU A 132 -4.19 6.25 -0.14
C LEU A 132 -5.69 6.35 0.16
N ARG A 133 -6.27 7.55 0.04
CA ARG A 133 -7.68 7.79 0.29
C ARG A 133 -8.23 8.90 -0.65
N PRO A 134 -9.51 8.91 -0.91
CA PRO A 134 -10.15 10.08 -1.52
C PRO A 134 -9.98 11.30 -0.58
N GLY A 135 -9.43 12.37 -1.10
CA GLY A 135 -9.11 13.59 -0.33
C GLY A 135 -7.59 13.77 -0.24
N LYS A 136 -7.12 14.85 -0.85
CA LYS A 136 -5.70 15.18 -0.96
C LYS A 136 -5.37 16.23 0.09
N THR A 137 -4.31 16.03 0.84
CA THR A 137 -3.63 17.12 1.56
C THR A 137 -2.52 17.65 0.67
N ASP A 138 -2.23 18.94 0.75
CA ASP A 138 -1.16 19.56 -0.04
C ASP A 138 0.20 18.88 0.23
N ASP A 139 0.45 18.48 1.48
CA ASP A 139 1.67 17.76 1.86
C ASP A 139 1.78 16.39 1.17
N ALA A 140 0.68 15.64 1.08
CA ALA A 140 0.66 14.34 0.38
C ALA A 140 0.90 14.49 -1.13
N ILE A 141 0.41 15.58 -1.73
CA ILE A 141 0.65 15.90 -3.13
C ILE A 141 2.12 16.25 -3.34
N GLU A 142 2.72 17.08 -2.49
CA GLU A 142 4.13 17.47 -2.60
C GLU A 142 5.06 16.25 -2.50
N VAL A 143 4.79 15.34 -1.55
CA VAL A 143 5.54 14.09 -1.43
C VAL A 143 5.39 13.24 -2.68
N ALA A 144 4.15 13.00 -3.14
CA ALA A 144 3.90 12.19 -4.32
C ALA A 144 4.56 12.77 -5.59
N GLN A 145 4.58 14.09 -5.76
CA GLN A 145 5.26 14.74 -6.87
C GLN A 145 6.77 14.47 -6.84
N ARG A 146 7.39 14.58 -5.67
CA ARG A 146 8.81 14.30 -5.49
C ARG A 146 9.16 12.85 -5.80
N GLU A 147 8.38 11.92 -5.29
CA GLU A 147 8.62 10.49 -5.53
C GLU A 147 8.38 10.11 -7.00
N ASN A 148 7.52 10.84 -7.70
CA ASN A 148 7.28 10.64 -9.13
C ASN A 148 8.35 11.22 -10.05
N GLU A 149 9.30 12.03 -9.57
CA GLU A 149 10.42 12.54 -10.40
C GLU A 149 11.26 11.41 -11.01
N VAL A 150 11.28 10.25 -10.38
CA VAL A 150 11.96 9.04 -10.86
C VAL A 150 11.44 8.54 -12.22
N ILE A 151 10.21 8.90 -12.60
CA ILE A 151 9.62 8.54 -13.90
C ILE A 151 10.51 9.02 -15.05
N GLY A 152 11.21 10.15 -14.89
CA GLY A 152 12.19 10.62 -15.88
C GLY A 152 13.38 9.68 -16.12
N MET A 153 13.61 8.71 -15.24
CA MET A 153 14.62 7.67 -15.36
C MET A 153 14.08 6.37 -15.97
N GLU A 154 12.78 6.27 -16.21
CA GLU A 154 12.15 5.07 -16.78
C GLU A 154 12.23 5.07 -18.31
N GLU A 155 12.44 3.91 -18.90
CA GLU A 155 12.51 3.76 -20.37
C GLU A 155 11.14 4.03 -21.05
N GLN A 156 10.05 3.84 -20.31
CA GLN A 156 8.67 4.06 -20.76
C GLN A 156 8.12 5.44 -20.39
N TYR A 157 8.98 6.42 -20.19
CA TYR A 157 8.61 7.80 -19.83
C TYR A 157 7.47 8.38 -20.71
N HIS A 158 7.41 7.99 -21.99
CA HIS A 158 6.40 8.48 -22.91
C HIS A 158 4.96 8.14 -22.53
N GLU A 159 4.73 7.05 -21.80
CA GLU A 159 3.40 6.67 -21.33
C GLU A 159 2.85 7.64 -20.25
N TYR A 160 3.74 8.35 -19.59
CA TYR A 160 3.39 9.32 -18.54
C TYR A 160 3.46 10.79 -19.01
N ALA A 161 4.07 11.04 -20.17
CA ALA A 161 4.42 12.39 -20.62
C ALA A 161 3.20 13.32 -20.81
N GLU A 162 2.01 12.75 -21.07
CA GLU A 162 0.77 13.51 -21.25
C GLU A 162 -0.03 13.70 -19.95
N LEU A 163 0.43 13.11 -18.85
CA LEU A 163 -0.26 13.18 -17.57
C LEU A 163 0.23 14.40 -16.78
N SER A 164 -0.71 15.27 -16.39
CA SER A 164 -0.40 16.28 -15.37
C SER A 164 -0.04 15.57 -14.06
N ASN A 165 0.76 16.22 -13.19
CA ASN A 165 1.16 15.65 -11.91
C ASN A 165 -0.02 15.08 -11.10
N ASP A 166 -1.18 15.74 -11.13
CA ASP A 166 -2.40 15.27 -10.47
C ASP A 166 -2.95 14.00 -11.11
N LYS A 167 -2.93 13.91 -12.43
CA LYS A 167 -3.37 12.72 -13.16
C LYS A 167 -2.39 11.57 -12.99
N LEU A 168 -1.10 11.87 -12.87
CA LEU A 168 -0.06 10.88 -12.63
C LEU A 168 -0.20 10.23 -11.25
N ILE A 169 -0.47 11.05 -10.22
CA ILE A 169 -0.80 10.55 -8.88
C ILE A 169 -2.05 9.64 -8.95
N LEU A 170 -3.10 10.11 -9.63
CA LEU A 170 -4.32 9.32 -9.83
C LEU A 170 -4.09 8.06 -10.65
N TYR A 171 -3.20 8.10 -11.65
CA TYR A 171 -2.88 6.96 -12.49
C TYR A 171 -2.12 5.89 -11.72
N THR A 172 -1.07 6.27 -10.99
CA THR A 172 -0.34 5.33 -10.12
C THR A 172 -1.23 4.74 -9.01
N MET A 173 -2.16 5.55 -8.50
CA MET A 173 -3.18 5.11 -7.54
C MET A 173 -4.23 4.19 -8.18
N ALA A 174 -4.71 4.50 -9.39
CA ALA A 174 -5.74 3.72 -10.09
C ALA A 174 -5.22 2.36 -10.60
N GLN A 175 -3.93 2.21 -10.84
CA GLN A 175 -3.32 0.93 -11.15
C GLN A 175 -3.28 0.00 -9.94
N SER A 176 -3.47 0.52 -8.74
CA SER A 176 -3.58 -0.28 -7.52
C SER A 176 -4.99 -0.83 -7.38
N SER A 177 -5.13 -2.17 -7.37
CA SER A 177 -6.43 -2.83 -7.12
C SER A 177 -6.96 -2.55 -5.70
N PHE A 178 -6.17 -1.95 -4.82
CA PHE A 178 -6.56 -1.51 -3.49
C PHE A 178 -7.55 -0.32 -3.49
N MET A 179 -7.79 0.30 -4.66
CA MET A 179 -8.72 1.44 -4.79
C MET A 179 -10.10 1.06 -5.34
N LYS A 180 -10.38 -0.21 -5.56
CA LYS A 180 -11.64 -0.66 -6.18
C LYS A 180 -12.75 -0.99 -5.18
N GLU A 181 -12.72 -0.45 -3.98
CA GLU A 181 -13.83 -0.59 -3.02
C GLU A 181 -14.28 0.74 -2.43
#